data_9adc10e317a884fbdcedd01c5f724282
#
_entry.id   9adc10e317a884fbdcedd01c5f724282
#
_cell.length_a   1.000
_cell.length_b   1.000
_cell.length_c   1.000
_cell.angle_alpha   90.00
_cell.angle_beta   90.00
_cell.angle_gamma   90.00
#
_symmetry.space_group_name_H-M   'P 1'
#
loop_
_entity.id
_entity.type
_entity.pdbx_description
1 polymer ?
#
loop_
_entity_poly.entity_id
_entity_poly.type
_entity_poly.pdbx_seq_one_letter_code
_entity_poly.pdbx_strand_id
1 'polypeptide(L)'
;MMVVAILAAVVLYTFIGFIPGTDETGVLAPVTLAIILAGAPPHVVLAFFISAVVTLNLMNGIPTALVGLPGGVMSAPLMDHAMVLRNKGLASDTIRKMAVGSAIGTLISIPLSFLLAGLLLPMADWIKSNSDIVLAAGAVILALLGKNRILSLISILPMALLFQALPALYRGAGIIPEKASVNTSFFLGITVGPMLLTLLELLNAKRREALPHGNRTKAELLRSGFGRQALWPGRLITRSEGWWSAAMAAVSTPLFILSPVGLTFLLGEASVARQKEDRVPRAQRAVTVMSALTHSTYLAGVIIPLVALGVPISGVSVGPAGPLFNAGSVYTKQHNLHHLLDLPGFIITVTIGALAAVAITYVIAVRWSSQITYFVMRRIPHEAVLALFVAFVLLLAYIDADQKAGLANVFGVLLVGIACGSLNRLGVSYGVQFMSLYAAPGIVKALAALA
;
A
#
# COMPACT_ATOMS: atom_id res chain seq x y z
N MET A 1 12.13 20.58 8.38
CA MET A 1 11.84 19.71 7.21
C MET A 1 10.88 18.56 7.55
N MET A 2 11.12 17.75 8.58
CA MET A 2 10.26 16.61 8.95
C MET A 2 8.78 16.99 9.14
N VAL A 3 8.47 18.07 9.87
CA VAL A 3 7.08 18.54 10.06
C VAL A 3 6.42 18.90 8.75
N VAL A 4 7.14 19.57 7.85
CA VAL A 4 6.62 19.92 6.50
C VAL A 4 6.32 18.66 5.71
N ALA A 5 7.19 17.65 5.77
CA ALA A 5 6.98 16.37 5.10
C ALA A 5 5.74 15.63 5.63
N ILE A 6 5.55 15.61 6.96
CA ILE A 6 4.36 15.02 7.60
C ILE A 6 3.09 15.73 7.13
N LEU A 7 3.07 17.06 7.17
CA LEU A 7 1.91 17.84 6.74
C LEU A 7 1.61 17.66 5.24
N ALA A 8 2.67 17.68 4.41
CA ALA A 8 2.54 17.43 2.98
C ALA A 8 1.96 16.04 2.69
N ALA A 9 2.45 15.00 3.38
CA ALA A 9 1.92 13.65 3.28
C ALA A 9 0.45 13.59 3.68
N VAL A 10 0.09 14.16 4.83
CA VAL A 10 -1.29 14.15 5.32
C VAL A 10 -2.23 14.88 4.35
N VAL A 11 -1.85 16.05 3.85
CA VAL A 11 -2.68 16.80 2.90
C VAL A 11 -2.83 16.01 1.60
N LEU A 12 -1.74 15.59 0.99
CA LEU A 12 -1.75 14.88 -0.29
C LEU A 12 -2.58 13.60 -0.21
N TYR A 13 -2.30 12.75 0.78
CA TYR A 13 -2.96 11.45 0.89
C TYR A 13 -4.36 11.51 1.49
N THR A 14 -4.74 12.61 2.12
CA THR A 14 -6.15 12.89 2.41
C THR A 14 -6.95 12.98 1.12
N PHE A 15 -6.51 13.78 0.16
CA PHE A 15 -7.23 13.92 -1.12
C PHE A 15 -7.19 12.64 -1.96
N ILE A 16 -6.02 11.99 -2.06
CA ILE A 16 -5.86 10.74 -2.81
C ILE A 16 -6.76 9.64 -2.24
N GLY A 17 -6.81 9.46 -0.93
CA GLY A 17 -7.59 8.41 -0.27
C GLY A 17 -9.10 8.54 -0.44
N PHE A 18 -9.60 9.74 -0.77
CA PHE A 18 -11.00 9.94 -1.10
C PHE A 18 -11.36 9.55 -2.55
N ILE A 19 -10.37 9.25 -3.39
CA ILE A 19 -10.59 8.84 -4.78
C ILE A 19 -10.79 7.33 -4.82
N PRO A 20 -12.01 6.82 -5.12
CA PRO A 20 -12.27 5.38 -5.13
C PRO A 20 -11.39 4.66 -6.15
N GLY A 21 -10.90 3.46 -5.78
CA GLY A 21 -10.12 2.61 -6.66
C GLY A 21 -8.65 3.01 -6.81
N THR A 22 -8.13 3.94 -6.00
CA THR A 22 -6.70 4.17 -5.92
C THR A 22 -6.03 3.02 -5.16
N ASP A 23 -5.04 2.39 -5.80
CA ASP A 23 -4.23 1.35 -5.16
C ASP A 23 -3.12 1.98 -4.32
N GLU A 24 -2.91 1.50 -3.10
CA GLU A 24 -1.90 2.01 -2.18
C GLU A 24 -0.49 1.91 -2.80
N THR A 25 -0.21 0.81 -3.50
CA THR A 25 1.08 0.61 -4.17
C THR A 25 1.28 1.63 -5.27
N GLY A 26 0.23 1.86 -6.08
CA GLY A 26 0.25 2.78 -7.21
C GLY A 26 0.47 4.24 -6.83
N VAL A 27 0.15 4.63 -5.61
CA VAL A 27 0.26 6.05 -5.19
C VAL A 27 1.37 6.30 -4.18
N LEU A 28 1.69 5.35 -3.28
CA LEU A 28 2.74 5.53 -2.27
C LEU A 28 4.14 5.41 -2.86
N ALA A 29 4.38 4.37 -3.65
CA ALA A 29 5.71 4.07 -4.14
C ALA A 29 6.27 5.15 -5.09
N PRO A 30 5.56 5.64 -6.12
CA PRO A 30 6.09 6.67 -7.01
C PRO A 30 6.37 8.00 -6.32
N VAL A 31 5.48 8.43 -5.41
CA VAL A 31 5.69 9.70 -4.70
C VAL A 31 6.87 9.60 -3.74
N THR A 32 7.01 8.46 -3.03
CA THR A 32 8.17 8.21 -2.16
C THR A 32 9.46 8.18 -2.97
N LEU A 33 9.46 7.53 -4.13
CA LEU A 33 10.60 7.51 -5.04
C LEU A 33 10.97 8.93 -5.49
N ALA A 34 9.99 9.73 -5.89
CA ALA A 34 10.24 11.12 -6.30
C ALA A 34 10.93 11.96 -5.21
N ILE A 35 10.51 11.79 -3.94
CA ILE A 35 11.11 12.50 -2.80
C ILE A 35 12.55 12.04 -2.57
N ILE A 36 12.83 10.74 -2.73
CA ILE A 36 14.18 10.19 -2.62
C ILE A 36 15.07 10.73 -3.74
N LEU A 37 14.60 10.71 -4.98
CA LEU A 37 15.33 11.24 -6.15
C LEU A 37 15.56 12.75 -6.07
N ALA A 38 14.68 13.49 -5.40
CA ALA A 38 14.86 14.90 -5.09
C ALA A 38 15.91 15.17 -4.00
N GLY A 39 16.56 14.14 -3.43
CA GLY A 39 17.63 14.26 -2.45
C GLY A 39 17.15 14.60 -1.03
N ALA A 40 15.91 14.25 -0.67
CA ALA A 40 15.41 14.48 0.68
C ALA A 40 16.18 13.64 1.72
N PRO A 41 16.49 14.18 2.91
CA PRO A 41 17.18 13.44 3.97
C PRO A 41 16.42 12.19 4.41
N PRO A 42 17.09 11.10 4.82
CA PRO A 42 16.49 9.81 5.18
C PRO A 42 15.34 9.90 6.19
N HIS A 43 15.48 10.69 7.25
CA HIS A 43 14.43 10.88 8.25
C HIS A 43 13.20 11.64 7.70
N VAL A 44 13.39 12.52 6.71
CA VAL A 44 12.29 13.25 6.04
C VAL A 44 11.50 12.28 5.14
N VAL A 45 12.20 11.44 4.38
CA VAL A 45 11.60 10.39 3.54
C VAL A 45 10.77 9.43 4.39
N LEU A 46 11.35 8.92 5.49
CA LEU A 46 10.67 7.99 6.38
C LEU A 46 9.44 8.62 7.05
N ALA A 47 9.58 9.86 7.57
CA ALA A 47 8.46 10.57 8.19
C ALA A 47 7.32 10.80 7.18
N PHE A 48 7.66 11.22 5.96
CA PHE A 48 6.68 11.37 4.87
C PHE A 48 5.96 10.05 4.60
N PHE A 49 6.72 8.97 4.37
CA PHE A 49 6.15 7.67 4.02
C PHE A 49 5.23 7.12 5.11
N ILE A 50 5.66 7.12 6.37
CA ILE A 50 4.85 6.64 7.49
C ILE A 50 3.57 7.47 7.65
N SER A 51 3.68 8.79 7.54
CA SER A 51 2.52 9.68 7.61
C SER A 51 1.56 9.46 6.43
N ALA A 52 2.09 9.21 5.23
CA ALA A 52 1.33 8.88 4.04
C ALA A 52 0.55 7.57 4.22
N VAL A 53 1.21 6.51 4.71
CA VAL A 53 0.59 5.21 5.00
C VAL A 53 -0.56 5.34 5.98
N VAL A 54 -0.33 5.99 7.11
CA VAL A 54 -1.35 6.16 8.15
C VAL A 54 -2.54 6.95 7.61
N THR A 55 -2.27 8.03 6.88
CA THR A 55 -3.32 8.87 6.29
C THR A 55 -4.13 8.09 5.25
N LEU A 56 -3.45 7.48 4.30
CA LEU A 56 -4.10 6.81 3.16
C LEU A 56 -4.97 5.64 3.62
N ASN A 57 -4.50 4.81 4.55
CA ASN A 57 -5.25 3.66 5.05
C ASN A 57 -6.57 4.06 5.74
N LEU A 58 -6.59 5.17 6.47
CA LEU A 58 -7.84 5.67 7.06
C LEU A 58 -8.74 6.30 5.99
N MET A 59 -8.17 7.16 5.13
CA MET A 59 -8.94 7.91 4.14
C MET A 59 -9.57 7.01 3.07
N ASN A 60 -8.91 5.94 2.64
CA ASN A 60 -9.47 4.93 1.73
C ASN A 60 -10.73 4.22 2.27
N GLY A 61 -10.87 4.13 3.58
CA GLY A 61 -12.07 3.56 4.21
C GLY A 61 -13.29 4.47 4.14
N ILE A 62 -13.12 5.79 3.99
CA ILE A 62 -14.23 6.75 4.06
C ILE A 62 -15.18 6.64 2.86
N PRO A 63 -14.73 6.55 1.60
CA PRO A 63 -15.62 6.27 0.47
C PRO A 63 -16.41 4.97 0.64
N THR A 64 -15.79 3.94 1.23
CA THR A 64 -16.46 2.67 1.53
C THR A 64 -17.64 2.89 2.49
N ALA A 65 -17.46 3.68 3.55
CA ALA A 65 -18.49 3.97 4.53
C ALA A 65 -19.61 4.89 3.99
N LEU A 66 -19.28 5.89 3.18
CA LEU A 66 -20.22 6.91 2.69
C LEU A 66 -20.94 6.49 1.41
N VAL A 67 -20.23 5.87 0.49
CA VAL A 67 -20.74 5.62 -0.88
C VAL A 67 -20.87 4.12 -1.18
N GLY A 68 -20.17 3.27 -0.44
CA GLY A 68 -20.13 1.82 -0.65
C GLY A 68 -19.21 1.45 -1.83
N LEU A 69 -18.22 2.27 -2.13
CA LEU A 69 -17.16 2.00 -3.10
C LEU A 69 -15.84 1.87 -2.36
N PRO A 70 -15.04 0.82 -2.57
CA PRO A 70 -13.74 0.70 -1.92
C PRO A 70 -12.83 1.85 -2.38
N GLY A 71 -12.25 2.57 -1.43
CA GLY A 71 -11.26 3.60 -1.73
C GLY A 71 -9.97 3.01 -2.25
N GLY A 72 -9.51 1.92 -1.65
CA GLY A 72 -8.32 1.17 -2.03
C GLY A 72 -8.46 -0.31 -1.67
N VAL A 73 -7.41 -1.08 -1.95
CA VAL A 73 -7.41 -2.54 -1.73
C VAL A 73 -7.55 -2.89 -0.24
N MET A 74 -6.95 -2.08 0.63
CA MET A 74 -7.01 -2.27 2.09
C MET A 74 -8.39 -1.99 2.68
N SER A 75 -9.25 -1.25 1.99
CA SER A 75 -10.63 -0.97 2.44
C SER A 75 -11.65 -2.04 2.00
N ALA A 76 -11.28 -2.94 1.09
CA ALA A 76 -12.17 -3.98 0.58
C ALA A 76 -12.72 -4.92 1.66
N PRO A 77 -11.95 -5.37 2.67
CA PRO A 77 -12.47 -6.21 3.76
C PRO A 77 -13.59 -5.56 4.57
N LEU A 78 -13.60 -4.23 4.67
CA LEU A 78 -14.58 -3.49 5.45
C LEU A 78 -15.93 -3.34 4.74
N MET A 79 -15.99 -3.62 3.42
CA MET A 79 -17.11 -3.23 2.57
C MET A 79 -18.45 -3.78 3.05
N ASP A 80 -18.54 -5.07 3.31
CA ASP A 80 -19.82 -5.73 3.67
C ASP A 80 -20.39 -5.15 4.97
N HIS A 81 -19.55 -4.98 5.97
CA HIS A 81 -19.94 -4.41 7.27
C HIS A 81 -20.27 -2.91 7.17
N ALA A 82 -19.49 -2.15 6.42
CA ALA A 82 -19.74 -0.74 6.17
C ALA A 82 -21.08 -0.53 5.42
N MET A 83 -21.42 -1.39 4.48
CA MET A 83 -22.70 -1.35 3.77
C MET A 83 -23.89 -1.64 4.69
N VAL A 84 -23.76 -2.60 5.62
CA VAL A 84 -24.80 -2.86 6.65
C VAL A 84 -25.07 -1.60 7.46
N LEU A 85 -24.02 -0.92 7.91
CA LEU A 85 -24.14 0.30 8.71
C LEU A 85 -24.68 1.48 7.90
N ARG A 86 -24.22 1.64 6.66
CA ARG A 86 -24.70 2.67 5.74
C ARG A 86 -26.20 2.54 5.49
N ASN A 87 -26.69 1.33 5.20
CA ASN A 87 -28.12 1.06 4.97
C ASN A 87 -29.00 1.36 6.21
N LYS A 88 -28.41 1.46 7.37
CA LYS A 88 -29.05 1.89 8.62
C LYS A 88 -28.86 3.38 8.93
N GLY A 89 -28.26 4.17 8.01
CA GLY A 89 -27.98 5.59 8.21
C GLY A 89 -26.82 5.89 9.16
N LEU A 90 -25.98 4.90 9.49
CA LEU A 90 -24.89 4.99 10.47
C LEU A 90 -23.51 5.25 9.83
N ALA A 91 -23.46 5.78 8.61
CA ALA A 91 -22.20 6.03 7.88
C ALA A 91 -21.22 6.93 8.66
N SER A 92 -21.72 8.00 9.30
CA SER A 92 -20.88 8.88 10.14
C SER A 92 -20.30 8.18 11.35
N ASP A 93 -21.10 7.31 11.99
CA ASP A 93 -20.66 6.52 13.14
C ASP A 93 -19.60 5.50 12.69
N THR A 94 -19.79 4.89 11.53
CA THR A 94 -18.80 4.01 10.90
C THR A 94 -17.44 4.69 10.74
N ILE A 95 -17.39 5.90 10.18
CA ILE A 95 -16.14 6.65 9.99
C ILE A 95 -15.46 6.95 11.34
N ARG A 96 -16.24 7.34 12.35
CA ARG A 96 -15.71 7.60 13.70
C ARG A 96 -15.09 6.34 14.31
N LYS A 97 -15.79 5.21 14.21
CA LYS A 97 -15.29 3.90 14.67
C LYS A 97 -14.04 3.47 13.93
N MET A 98 -13.99 3.67 12.61
CA MET A 98 -12.80 3.42 11.80
C MET A 98 -11.62 4.30 12.23
N ALA A 99 -11.85 5.59 12.49
CA ALA A 99 -10.81 6.50 12.94
C ALA A 99 -10.23 6.09 14.32
N VAL A 100 -11.07 5.64 15.24
CA VAL A 100 -10.60 5.12 16.54
C VAL A 100 -9.87 3.78 16.37
N GLY A 101 -10.40 2.87 15.55
CA GLY A 101 -9.74 1.60 15.23
C GLY A 101 -8.34 1.84 14.64
N SER A 102 -8.23 2.74 13.68
CA SER A 102 -6.99 3.21 13.06
C SER A 102 -5.96 3.68 14.09
N ALA A 103 -6.39 4.52 15.03
CA ALA A 103 -5.54 5.00 16.12
C ALA A 103 -5.05 3.85 17.01
N ILE A 104 -5.94 2.93 17.41
CA ILE A 104 -5.58 1.76 18.23
C ILE A 104 -4.57 0.88 17.46
N GLY A 105 -4.84 0.56 16.20
CA GLY A 105 -3.95 -0.26 15.37
C GLY A 105 -2.55 0.35 15.26
N THR A 106 -2.46 1.65 15.02
CA THR A 106 -1.19 2.38 14.93
C THR A 106 -0.44 2.37 16.27
N LEU A 107 -1.13 2.68 17.38
CA LEU A 107 -0.53 2.75 18.72
C LEU A 107 0.01 1.39 19.20
N ILE A 108 -0.66 0.29 18.84
CA ILE A 108 -0.24 -1.07 19.23
C ILE A 108 0.89 -1.57 18.32
N SER A 109 0.77 -1.34 17.02
CA SER A 109 1.71 -1.93 16.06
C SER A 109 3.10 -1.31 16.12
N ILE A 110 3.24 -0.01 16.40
CA ILE A 110 4.55 0.66 16.41
C ILE A 110 5.48 0.03 17.46
N PRO A 111 5.16 0.05 18.77
CA PRO A 111 6.07 -0.52 19.77
C PRO A 111 6.28 -2.03 19.55
N LEU A 112 5.24 -2.75 19.15
CA LEU A 112 5.35 -4.19 18.91
C LEU A 112 6.21 -4.48 17.67
N SER A 113 6.16 -3.66 16.63
CA SER A 113 7.02 -3.80 15.45
C SER A 113 8.49 -3.58 15.78
N PHE A 114 8.83 -2.58 16.60
CA PHE A 114 10.20 -2.38 17.05
C PHE A 114 10.69 -3.51 17.94
N LEU A 115 9.84 -4.03 18.83
CA LEU A 115 10.16 -5.19 19.66
C LEU A 115 10.46 -6.40 18.77
N LEU A 116 9.60 -6.70 17.80
CA LEU A 116 9.79 -7.83 16.89
C LEU A 116 10.99 -7.62 15.96
N ALA A 117 11.25 -6.40 15.52
CA ALA A 117 12.47 -6.08 14.77
C ALA A 117 13.72 -6.42 15.60
N GLY A 118 13.74 -6.07 16.88
CA GLY A 118 14.83 -6.42 17.80
C GLY A 118 15.01 -7.95 17.94
N LEU A 119 13.92 -8.71 17.99
CA LEU A 119 13.97 -10.18 18.05
C LEU A 119 14.48 -10.83 16.76
N LEU A 120 14.33 -10.16 15.62
CA LEU A 120 14.78 -10.67 14.32
C LEU A 120 16.23 -10.28 13.99
N LEU A 121 16.83 -9.31 14.70
CA LEU A 121 18.22 -8.90 14.48
C LEU A 121 19.23 -10.06 14.43
N PRO A 122 19.18 -11.07 15.31
CA PRO A 122 20.12 -12.19 15.25
C PRO A 122 20.03 -13.02 13.95
N MET A 123 18.90 -12.96 13.25
CA MET A 123 18.69 -13.67 11.99
C MET A 123 18.99 -12.79 10.76
N ALA A 124 19.30 -11.52 10.95
CA ALA A 124 19.43 -10.56 9.86
C ALA A 124 20.50 -10.95 8.85
N ASP A 125 21.67 -11.35 9.30
CA ASP A 125 22.78 -11.72 8.42
C ASP A 125 22.46 -12.97 7.60
N TRP A 126 21.81 -13.96 8.21
CA TRP A 126 21.38 -15.16 7.49
C TRP A 126 20.33 -14.80 6.42
N ILE A 127 19.35 -13.97 6.75
CA ILE A 127 18.30 -13.51 5.79
C ILE A 127 18.93 -12.71 4.67
N LYS A 128 19.86 -11.80 4.97
CA LYS A 128 20.56 -10.98 3.96
C LYS A 128 21.37 -11.86 3.00
N SER A 129 22.11 -12.81 3.54
CA SER A 129 22.96 -13.75 2.75
C SER A 129 22.12 -14.67 1.86
N ASN A 130 20.90 -15.01 2.30
CA ASN A 130 19.98 -15.88 1.55
C ASN A 130 18.78 -15.12 0.98
N SER A 131 18.91 -13.81 0.75
CA SER A 131 17.79 -12.94 0.34
C SER A 131 17.08 -13.43 -0.91
N ASP A 132 17.79 -13.96 -1.90
CA ASP A 132 17.21 -14.46 -3.14
C ASP A 132 16.32 -15.68 -2.90
N ILE A 133 16.74 -16.59 -2.00
CA ILE A 133 15.94 -17.77 -1.61
C ILE A 133 14.72 -17.35 -0.78
N VAL A 134 14.92 -16.44 0.18
CA VAL A 134 13.83 -15.92 1.02
C VAL A 134 12.76 -15.22 0.18
N LEU A 135 13.18 -14.41 -0.79
CA LEU A 135 12.26 -13.70 -1.69
C LEU A 135 11.55 -14.67 -2.65
N ALA A 136 12.26 -15.67 -3.19
CA ALA A 136 11.64 -16.70 -4.03
C ALA A 136 10.63 -17.54 -3.23
N ALA A 137 10.96 -17.96 -2.02
CA ALA A 137 10.05 -18.64 -1.11
C ALA A 137 8.83 -17.75 -0.76
N GLY A 138 9.08 -16.47 -0.50
CA GLY A 138 8.03 -15.48 -0.27
C GLY A 138 7.08 -15.34 -1.46
N ALA A 139 7.60 -15.33 -2.70
CA ALA A 139 6.77 -15.31 -3.91
C ALA A 139 5.86 -16.55 -3.98
N VAL A 140 6.39 -17.73 -3.70
CA VAL A 140 5.64 -19.00 -3.67
C VAL A 140 4.57 -18.97 -2.58
N ILE A 141 4.92 -18.56 -1.36
CA ILE A 141 3.97 -18.47 -0.24
C ILE A 141 2.82 -17.51 -0.59
N LEU A 142 3.14 -16.30 -1.09
CA LEU A 142 2.11 -15.34 -1.49
C LEU A 142 1.26 -15.83 -2.67
N ALA A 143 1.85 -16.58 -3.60
CA ALA A 143 1.11 -17.20 -4.69
C ALA A 143 0.09 -18.24 -4.18
N LEU A 144 0.49 -19.08 -3.23
CA LEU A 144 -0.38 -20.11 -2.61
C LEU A 144 -1.51 -19.49 -1.77
N LEU A 145 -1.30 -18.32 -1.19
CA LEU A 145 -2.28 -17.56 -0.42
C LEU A 145 -3.18 -16.67 -1.29
N GLY A 146 -2.83 -16.50 -2.57
CA GLY A 146 -3.53 -15.64 -3.51
C GLY A 146 -4.87 -16.20 -4.01
N LYS A 147 -5.67 -15.36 -4.69
CA LYS A 147 -6.96 -15.73 -5.28
C LYS A 147 -6.82 -16.79 -6.39
N ASN A 148 -5.84 -16.61 -7.27
CA ASN A 148 -5.54 -17.51 -8.39
C ASN A 148 -4.19 -18.19 -8.16
N ARG A 149 -4.17 -19.23 -7.34
CA ARG A 149 -2.96 -19.92 -6.88
C ARG A 149 -2.14 -20.48 -8.02
N ILE A 150 -2.78 -21.20 -8.95
CA ILE A 150 -2.11 -21.88 -10.06
C ILE A 150 -1.45 -20.86 -10.99
N LEU A 151 -2.20 -19.85 -11.43
CA LEU A 151 -1.66 -18.80 -12.29
C LEU A 151 -0.55 -18.01 -11.59
N SER A 152 -0.72 -17.70 -10.29
CA SER A 152 0.30 -17.00 -9.52
C SER A 152 1.61 -17.79 -9.43
N LEU A 153 1.55 -19.10 -9.18
CA LEU A 153 2.74 -19.97 -9.17
C LEU A 153 3.40 -20.05 -10.55
N ILE A 154 2.62 -20.32 -11.59
CA ILE A 154 3.15 -20.44 -12.96
C ILE A 154 3.76 -19.10 -13.42
N SER A 155 3.21 -17.96 -13.01
CA SER A 155 3.68 -16.64 -13.44
C SER A 155 5.03 -16.24 -12.86
N ILE A 156 5.49 -16.84 -11.75
CA ILE A 156 6.77 -16.49 -11.10
C ILE A 156 7.93 -16.65 -12.09
N LEU A 157 8.00 -17.79 -12.76
CA LEU A 157 9.12 -18.10 -13.66
C LEU A 157 9.13 -17.21 -14.92
N PRO A 158 8.04 -17.07 -15.70
CA PRO A 158 8.02 -16.14 -16.83
C PRO A 158 8.31 -14.70 -16.45
N MET A 159 7.83 -14.23 -15.29
CA MET A 159 8.16 -12.88 -14.81
C MET A 159 9.66 -12.76 -14.48
N ALA A 160 10.24 -13.71 -13.77
CA ALA A 160 11.68 -13.69 -13.46
C ALA A 160 12.53 -13.68 -14.73
N LEU A 161 12.17 -14.47 -15.74
CA LEU A 161 12.82 -14.46 -17.05
C LEU A 161 12.66 -13.11 -17.74
N LEU A 162 11.45 -12.52 -17.77
CA LEU A 162 11.21 -11.20 -18.35
C LEU A 162 12.10 -10.13 -17.69
N PHE A 163 12.17 -10.11 -16.37
CA PHE A 163 12.94 -9.13 -15.60
C PHE A 163 14.46 -9.27 -15.78
N GLN A 164 14.96 -10.44 -16.18
CA GLN A 164 16.38 -10.65 -16.49
C GLN A 164 16.70 -10.52 -17.98
N ALA A 165 15.81 -11.02 -18.86
CA ALA A 165 16.02 -10.98 -20.29
C ALA A 165 15.96 -9.56 -20.87
N LEU A 166 15.04 -8.72 -20.39
CA LEU A 166 14.86 -7.37 -20.93
C LEU A 166 16.08 -6.47 -20.72
N PRO A 167 16.71 -6.41 -19.52
CA PRO A 167 17.98 -5.70 -19.33
C PRO A 167 19.12 -6.26 -20.16
N ALA A 168 19.19 -7.58 -20.31
CA ALA A 168 20.20 -8.22 -21.13
C ALA A 168 20.05 -7.83 -22.61
N LEU A 169 18.81 -7.81 -23.11
CA LEU A 169 18.49 -7.34 -24.45
C LEU A 169 18.87 -5.87 -24.66
N TYR A 170 18.54 -5.00 -23.71
CA TYR A 170 18.89 -3.57 -23.80
C TYR A 170 20.40 -3.33 -23.82
N ARG A 171 21.17 -4.09 -23.03
CA ARG A 171 22.64 -4.03 -23.06
C ARG A 171 23.21 -4.58 -24.36
N GLY A 172 22.74 -5.73 -24.81
CA GLY A 172 23.14 -6.35 -26.04
C GLY A 172 22.87 -5.48 -27.30
N ALA A 173 21.80 -4.70 -27.26
CA ALA A 173 21.46 -3.73 -28.30
C ALA A 173 22.17 -2.37 -28.14
N GLY A 174 23.01 -2.18 -27.11
CA GLY A 174 23.70 -0.92 -26.86
C GLY A 174 22.81 0.24 -26.45
N ILE A 175 21.56 -0.05 -26.01
CA ILE A 175 20.57 0.96 -25.63
C ILE A 175 20.88 1.53 -24.24
N ILE A 176 21.38 0.67 -23.33
CA ILE A 176 21.78 1.05 -21.98
C ILE A 176 23.23 0.70 -21.71
N PRO A 177 23.97 1.52 -20.92
CA PRO A 177 25.31 1.18 -20.48
C PRO A 177 25.34 -0.13 -19.67
N GLU A 178 26.47 -0.85 -19.67
CA GLU A 178 26.60 -2.14 -18.94
C GLU A 178 26.30 -2.04 -17.45
N LYS A 179 26.63 -0.91 -16.83
CA LYS A 179 26.41 -0.65 -15.40
C LYS A 179 25.03 -0.06 -15.06
N ALA A 180 24.23 0.30 -16.07
CA ALA A 180 22.90 0.88 -15.81
C ALA A 180 21.93 -0.15 -15.28
N SER A 181 21.18 0.22 -14.25
CA SER A 181 20.08 -0.58 -13.69
C SER A 181 18.75 -0.08 -14.25
N VAL A 182 17.93 -1.00 -14.74
CA VAL A 182 16.54 -0.71 -15.18
C VAL A 182 15.51 -1.27 -14.19
N ASN A 183 15.94 -1.74 -13.03
CA ASN A 183 15.05 -2.36 -12.04
C ASN A 183 13.98 -1.39 -11.53
N THR A 184 14.30 -0.10 -11.44
CA THR A 184 13.34 0.94 -11.05
C THR A 184 12.20 1.04 -12.06
N SER A 185 12.48 0.97 -13.36
CA SER A 185 11.45 1.01 -14.40
C SER A 185 10.51 -0.20 -14.33
N PHE A 186 11.03 -1.38 -14.03
CA PHE A 186 10.21 -2.59 -13.85
C PHE A 186 9.35 -2.50 -12.59
N PHE A 187 9.93 -2.02 -11.49
CA PHE A 187 9.20 -1.72 -10.27
C PHE A 187 8.05 -0.75 -10.54
N LEU A 188 8.32 0.36 -11.23
CA LEU A 188 7.30 1.34 -11.62
C LEU A 188 6.26 0.75 -12.56
N GLY A 189 6.67 -0.10 -13.51
CA GLY A 189 5.76 -0.81 -14.41
C GLY A 189 4.77 -1.70 -13.67
N ILE A 190 5.25 -2.53 -12.73
CA ILE A 190 4.38 -3.33 -11.86
C ILE A 190 3.40 -2.41 -11.11
N THR A 191 3.91 -1.33 -10.55
CA THR A 191 3.15 -0.38 -9.73
C THR A 191 1.95 0.24 -10.48
N VAL A 192 2.16 0.72 -11.69
CA VAL A 192 1.11 1.41 -12.48
C VAL A 192 0.37 0.51 -13.46
N GLY A 193 0.75 -0.75 -13.56
CA GLY A 193 0.18 -1.68 -14.55
C GLY A 193 -1.35 -1.67 -14.63
N PRO A 194 -2.09 -1.87 -13.53
CA PRO A 194 -3.55 -1.82 -13.55
C PRO A 194 -4.14 -0.46 -13.95
N MET A 195 -3.48 0.64 -13.54
CA MET A 195 -3.89 2.00 -13.94
C MET A 195 -3.70 2.21 -15.44
N LEU A 196 -2.55 1.76 -15.97
CA LEU A 196 -2.25 1.81 -17.40
C LEU A 196 -3.27 1.03 -18.22
N LEU A 197 -3.63 -0.18 -17.80
CA LEU A 197 -4.65 -0.98 -18.47
C LEU A 197 -6.02 -0.30 -18.43
N THR A 198 -6.37 0.34 -17.32
CA THR A 198 -7.62 1.09 -17.20
C THR A 198 -7.66 2.26 -18.21
N LEU A 199 -6.55 2.99 -18.35
CA LEU A 199 -6.45 4.07 -19.35
C LEU A 199 -6.50 3.53 -20.78
N LEU A 200 -5.85 2.39 -21.08
CA LEU A 200 -5.93 1.76 -22.40
C LEU A 200 -7.35 1.31 -22.75
N GLU A 201 -8.15 0.91 -21.77
CA GLU A 201 -9.57 0.59 -21.98
C GLU A 201 -10.40 1.80 -22.41
N LEU A 202 -10.02 3.01 -22.01
CA LEU A 202 -10.68 4.23 -22.46
C LEU A 202 -10.54 4.49 -23.97
N LEU A 203 -9.52 3.90 -24.60
CA LEU A 203 -9.33 3.98 -26.06
C LEU A 203 -10.39 3.15 -26.81
N ASN A 204 -11.00 2.16 -26.16
CA ASN A 204 -12.08 1.36 -26.75
C ASN A 204 -13.42 2.10 -26.58
N ALA A 205 -14.02 2.52 -27.70
CA ALA A 205 -15.27 3.28 -27.69
C ALA A 205 -16.41 2.58 -26.92
N LYS A 206 -16.60 1.26 -27.13
CA LYS A 206 -17.63 0.48 -26.45
C LYS A 206 -17.44 0.44 -24.94
N ARG A 207 -16.19 0.28 -24.48
CA ARG A 207 -15.87 0.26 -23.04
C ARG A 207 -15.97 1.67 -22.44
N ARG A 208 -15.57 2.68 -23.18
CA ARG A 208 -15.73 4.08 -22.77
C ARG A 208 -17.20 4.47 -22.61
N GLU A 209 -18.09 4.01 -23.47
CA GLU A 209 -19.53 4.22 -23.36
C GLU A 209 -20.16 3.45 -22.21
N ALA A 210 -19.63 2.27 -21.88
CA ALA A 210 -20.07 1.44 -20.74
C ALA A 210 -19.61 1.99 -19.39
N LEU A 211 -18.60 2.86 -19.36
CA LEU A 211 -18.24 3.56 -18.13
C LEU A 211 -19.38 4.50 -17.75
N PRO A 212 -19.73 4.63 -16.47
CA PRO A 212 -20.80 5.51 -16.03
C PRO A 212 -20.44 6.97 -16.32
N HIS A 213 -20.69 7.39 -17.56
CA HIS A 213 -20.54 8.77 -17.98
C HIS A 213 -21.53 9.61 -17.21
N GLY A 214 -21.04 10.36 -16.24
CA GLY A 214 -21.76 11.53 -15.73
C GLY A 214 -23.10 11.32 -15.01
N ASN A 215 -23.69 10.12 -14.94
CA ASN A 215 -24.58 9.77 -13.86
C ASN A 215 -23.72 9.58 -12.61
N ARG A 216 -23.07 10.70 -12.26
CA ARG A 216 -22.63 10.94 -10.90
C ARG A 216 -23.88 10.71 -10.10
N THR A 217 -24.06 9.47 -9.69
CA THR A 217 -25.08 9.08 -8.76
C THR A 217 -25.13 10.25 -7.81
N LYS A 218 -26.29 10.92 -7.71
CA LYS A 218 -26.58 11.77 -6.56
C LYS A 218 -26.38 10.82 -5.41
N ALA A 219 -25.10 10.64 -5.02
CA ALA A 219 -24.81 10.08 -3.74
C ALA A 219 -25.59 11.04 -2.85
N GLU A 220 -26.79 10.65 -2.45
CA GLU A 220 -27.45 11.23 -1.31
C GLU A 220 -26.47 10.98 -0.20
N LEU A 221 -25.49 11.88 -0.12
CA LEU A 221 -24.70 12.10 1.06
C LEU A 221 -25.77 12.41 2.09
N LEU A 222 -26.23 11.35 2.73
CA LEU A 222 -27.11 11.45 3.86
C LEU A 222 -26.51 12.55 4.70
N ARG A 223 -27.20 13.69 4.78
CA ARG A 223 -26.86 14.77 5.70
C ARG A 223 -26.97 14.18 7.09
N SER A 224 -25.97 13.38 7.45
CA SER A 224 -25.80 12.98 8.83
C SER A 224 -25.46 14.27 9.54
N GLY A 225 -26.46 14.81 10.24
CA GLY A 225 -26.29 16.00 11.05
C GLY A 225 -25.08 15.78 11.95
N PHE A 226 -24.00 16.47 11.66
CA PHE A 226 -22.88 16.57 12.56
C PHE A 226 -23.35 17.39 13.77
N GLY A 227 -24.11 16.76 14.66
CA GLY A 227 -24.27 17.27 16.00
C GLY A 227 -22.87 17.48 16.58
N ARG A 228 -22.68 18.47 17.44
CA ARG A 228 -21.45 18.74 18.23
C ARG A 228 -21.05 17.54 19.13
N GLN A 229 -21.10 16.32 18.61
CA GLN A 229 -20.81 15.11 19.36
C GLN A 229 -19.30 15.00 19.60
N ALA A 230 -18.98 14.56 20.79
CA ALA A 230 -17.65 14.51 21.35
C ALA A 230 -16.61 13.90 20.37
N LEU A 231 -15.54 14.64 20.13
CA LEU A 231 -14.33 14.16 19.43
C LEU A 231 -13.56 13.10 20.27
N TRP A 232 -14.03 12.81 21.49
CA TRP A 232 -13.31 11.96 22.43
C TRP A 232 -13.44 10.47 22.06
N PRO A 233 -12.31 9.78 21.74
CA PRO A 233 -12.34 8.40 21.26
C PRO A 233 -13.08 7.42 22.17
N GLY A 234 -12.91 7.54 23.49
CA GLY A 234 -13.50 6.65 24.47
C GLY A 234 -15.03 6.68 24.56
N ARG A 235 -15.69 7.64 23.90
CA ARG A 235 -17.14 7.71 23.78
C ARG A 235 -17.68 7.18 22.45
N LEU A 236 -16.78 6.91 21.49
CA LEU A 236 -17.13 6.50 20.13
C LEU A 236 -17.15 4.99 19.94
N ILE A 237 -16.45 4.26 20.81
CA ILE A 237 -16.38 2.80 20.77
C ILE A 237 -16.71 2.20 22.14
N THR A 238 -17.20 0.97 22.13
CA THR A 238 -17.39 0.18 23.34
C THR A 238 -16.06 -0.38 23.85
N ARG A 239 -15.98 -0.71 25.14
CA ARG A 239 -14.79 -1.36 25.71
C ARG A 239 -14.44 -2.66 24.98
N SER A 240 -15.45 -3.40 24.55
CA SER A 240 -15.26 -4.64 23.78
C SER A 240 -14.66 -4.39 22.40
N GLU A 241 -15.13 -3.38 21.67
CA GLU A 241 -14.57 -2.99 20.37
C GLU A 241 -13.11 -2.57 20.52
N GLY A 242 -12.78 -1.78 21.54
CA GLY A 242 -11.41 -1.36 21.83
C GLY A 242 -10.48 -2.54 22.14
N TRP A 243 -10.93 -3.45 23.01
CA TRP A 243 -10.15 -4.63 23.35
C TRP A 243 -9.88 -5.54 22.16
N TRP A 244 -10.92 -5.86 21.37
CA TRP A 244 -10.76 -6.67 20.18
C TRP A 244 -9.87 -6.02 19.13
N SER A 245 -9.96 -4.70 18.97
CA SER A 245 -9.07 -3.96 18.05
C SER A 245 -7.61 -4.05 18.48
N ALA A 246 -7.34 -3.86 19.78
CA ALA A 246 -5.98 -3.97 20.32
C ALA A 246 -5.44 -5.41 20.24
N ALA A 247 -6.24 -6.41 20.61
CA ALA A 247 -5.86 -7.81 20.57
C ALA A 247 -5.56 -8.28 19.14
N MET A 248 -6.43 -7.96 18.18
CA MET A 248 -6.24 -8.37 16.79
C MET A 248 -5.08 -7.61 16.13
N ALA A 249 -4.87 -6.34 16.45
CA ALA A 249 -3.68 -5.60 16.02
C ALA A 249 -2.39 -6.24 16.55
N ALA A 250 -2.37 -6.64 17.81
CA ALA A 250 -1.21 -7.32 18.40
C ALA A 250 -0.94 -8.69 17.74
N VAL A 251 -2.00 -9.48 17.50
CA VAL A 251 -1.88 -10.79 16.81
C VAL A 251 -1.43 -10.64 15.37
N SER A 252 -1.87 -9.60 14.67
CA SER A 252 -1.52 -9.40 13.26
C SER A 252 -0.07 -8.94 13.06
N THR A 253 0.52 -8.24 14.02
CA THR A 253 1.86 -7.66 13.89
C THR A 253 2.95 -8.70 13.61
N PRO A 254 3.06 -9.84 14.33
CA PRO A 254 4.04 -10.88 14.02
C PRO A 254 3.77 -11.62 12.70
N LEU A 255 2.59 -11.50 12.14
CA LEU A 255 2.19 -12.10 10.85
C LEU A 255 2.48 -11.18 9.65
N PHE A 256 3.34 -10.20 9.80
CA PHE A 256 3.65 -9.14 8.84
C PHE A 256 4.08 -9.60 7.44
N ILE A 257 4.54 -10.84 7.29
CA ILE A 257 4.92 -11.44 6.00
C ILE A 257 3.68 -11.76 5.16
N LEU A 258 2.55 -12.07 5.81
CA LEU A 258 1.31 -12.46 5.14
C LEU A 258 0.63 -11.25 4.47
N SER A 259 -0.35 -11.56 3.62
CA SER A 259 -1.13 -10.51 2.95
C SER A 259 -1.89 -9.63 3.96
N PRO A 260 -1.66 -8.31 3.99
CA PRO A 260 -2.39 -7.41 4.90
C PRO A 260 -3.90 -7.46 4.70
N VAL A 261 -4.37 -7.53 3.45
CA VAL A 261 -5.80 -7.64 3.10
C VAL A 261 -6.39 -8.95 3.62
N GLY A 262 -5.65 -10.06 3.42
CA GLY A 262 -6.07 -11.38 3.89
C GLY A 262 -6.15 -11.45 5.40
N LEU A 263 -5.15 -10.90 6.10
CA LEU A 263 -5.14 -10.83 7.57
C LEU A 263 -6.28 -9.94 8.10
N THR A 264 -6.50 -8.79 7.48
CA THR A 264 -7.58 -7.88 7.87
C THR A 264 -8.95 -8.57 7.74
N PHE A 265 -9.18 -9.30 6.66
CA PHE A 265 -10.41 -10.07 6.48
C PHE A 265 -10.52 -11.20 7.50
N LEU A 266 -9.51 -12.06 7.58
CA LEU A 266 -9.53 -13.26 8.43
C LEU A 266 -9.70 -12.92 9.91
N LEU A 267 -8.84 -12.05 10.44
CA LEU A 267 -8.85 -11.67 11.86
C LEU A 267 -10.04 -10.76 12.19
N GLY A 268 -10.46 -9.93 11.23
CA GLY A 268 -11.65 -9.10 11.35
C GLY A 268 -12.91 -9.95 11.50
N GLU A 269 -13.14 -10.93 10.63
CA GLU A 269 -14.26 -11.86 10.73
C GLU A 269 -14.17 -12.76 11.99
N ALA A 270 -12.95 -13.21 12.35
CA ALA A 270 -12.74 -13.98 13.57
C ALA A 270 -13.17 -13.20 14.83
N SER A 271 -12.97 -11.88 14.87
CA SER A 271 -13.33 -11.02 15.99
C SER A 271 -14.85 -10.95 16.24
N VAL A 272 -15.66 -11.26 15.23
CA VAL A 272 -17.12 -11.21 15.28
C VAL A 272 -17.81 -12.58 15.09
N ALA A 273 -17.04 -13.64 14.87
CA ALA A 273 -17.58 -14.98 14.55
C ALA A 273 -18.49 -15.55 15.66
N ARG A 274 -18.17 -15.27 16.92
CA ARG A 274 -18.94 -15.75 18.09
C ARG A 274 -20.07 -14.80 18.51
N GLN A 275 -20.21 -13.66 17.83
CA GLN A 275 -21.19 -12.65 18.19
C GLN A 275 -22.56 -13.07 17.63
N LYS A 276 -23.49 -13.43 18.52
CA LYS A 276 -24.89 -13.80 18.18
C LYS A 276 -25.82 -12.58 18.11
N GLU A 277 -25.29 -11.39 18.34
CA GLU A 277 -26.01 -10.14 18.37
C GLU A 277 -26.55 -9.73 16.99
N ASP A 278 -27.42 -8.74 16.97
CA ASP A 278 -27.96 -8.11 15.77
C ASP A 278 -26.82 -7.67 14.80
N ARG A 279 -27.17 -7.60 13.52
CA ARG A 279 -26.23 -7.26 12.43
C ARG A 279 -25.50 -5.94 12.65
N VAL A 280 -26.14 -4.95 13.33
CA VAL A 280 -25.56 -3.62 13.53
C VAL A 280 -24.37 -3.64 14.52
N PRO A 281 -24.49 -4.14 15.77
CA PRO A 281 -23.35 -4.23 16.70
C PRO A 281 -22.21 -5.08 16.15
N ARG A 282 -22.54 -6.16 15.45
CA ARG A 282 -21.55 -7.01 14.78
C ARG A 282 -20.77 -6.22 13.72
N ALA A 283 -21.45 -5.48 12.86
CA ALA A 283 -20.83 -4.66 11.83
C ALA A 283 -20.00 -3.51 12.43
N GLN A 284 -20.47 -2.88 13.51
CA GLN A 284 -19.74 -1.84 14.23
C GLN A 284 -18.39 -2.37 14.78
N ARG A 285 -18.39 -3.52 15.43
CA ARG A 285 -17.15 -4.16 15.90
C ARG A 285 -16.25 -4.52 14.73
N ALA A 286 -16.79 -5.14 13.67
CA ALA A 286 -16.01 -5.54 12.51
C ALA A 286 -15.28 -4.36 11.88
N VAL A 287 -15.94 -3.24 11.60
CA VAL A 287 -15.30 -2.07 10.98
C VAL A 287 -14.23 -1.44 11.88
N THR A 288 -14.44 -1.42 13.21
CA THR A 288 -13.45 -0.91 14.16
C THR A 288 -12.20 -1.77 14.18
N VAL A 289 -12.37 -3.10 14.30
CA VAL A 289 -11.28 -4.07 14.33
C VAL A 289 -10.54 -4.12 12.98
N MET A 290 -11.26 -4.19 11.86
CA MET A 290 -10.66 -4.22 10.55
C MET A 290 -9.87 -2.94 10.25
N SER A 291 -10.34 -1.77 10.72
CA SER A 291 -9.57 -0.52 10.58
C SER A 291 -8.31 -0.52 11.45
N ALA A 292 -8.32 -1.14 12.62
CA ALA A 292 -7.10 -1.36 13.40
C ALA A 292 -6.12 -2.30 12.68
N LEU A 293 -6.65 -3.37 12.08
CA LEU A 293 -5.86 -4.36 11.34
C LEU A 293 -5.22 -3.77 10.08
N THR A 294 -5.92 -2.91 9.32
CA THR A 294 -5.32 -2.25 8.15
C THR A 294 -4.08 -1.46 8.52
N HIS A 295 -4.08 -0.77 9.66
CA HIS A 295 -2.92 -0.01 10.13
C HIS A 295 -1.83 -0.92 10.71
N SER A 296 -2.19 -1.87 11.56
CA SER A 296 -1.21 -2.73 12.22
C SER A 296 -0.47 -3.63 11.24
N THR A 297 -1.17 -4.27 10.31
CA THR A 297 -0.54 -5.14 9.31
C THR A 297 0.36 -4.37 8.36
N TYR A 298 -0.07 -3.16 7.98
CA TYR A 298 0.69 -2.34 7.05
C TYR A 298 1.96 -1.77 7.70
N LEU A 299 1.84 -1.18 8.88
CA LEU A 299 2.98 -0.63 9.61
C LEU A 299 3.99 -1.71 9.99
N ALA A 300 3.53 -2.86 10.49
CA ALA A 300 4.41 -3.98 10.78
C ALA A 300 5.13 -4.49 9.53
N GLY A 301 4.41 -4.60 8.41
CA GLY A 301 4.97 -5.01 7.13
C GLY A 301 6.05 -4.07 6.57
N VAL A 302 6.10 -2.83 7.02
CA VAL A 302 7.15 -1.86 6.67
C VAL A 302 8.25 -1.80 7.72
N ILE A 303 7.88 -1.56 8.99
CA ILE A 303 8.82 -1.26 10.07
C ILE A 303 9.74 -2.46 10.35
N ILE A 304 9.18 -3.66 10.45
CA ILE A 304 9.97 -4.84 10.81
C ILE A 304 11.04 -5.15 9.75
N PRO A 305 10.72 -5.29 8.46
CA PRO A 305 11.74 -5.52 7.43
C PRO A 305 12.74 -4.37 7.31
N LEU A 306 12.28 -3.13 7.44
CA LEU A 306 13.14 -1.96 7.29
C LEU A 306 14.14 -1.83 8.44
N VAL A 307 13.68 -1.99 9.68
CA VAL A 307 14.52 -1.81 10.89
C VAL A 307 15.41 -3.01 11.15
N ALA A 308 14.91 -4.23 10.99
CA ALA A 308 15.68 -5.44 11.34
C ALA A 308 16.60 -5.92 10.21
N LEU A 309 16.13 -5.83 8.96
CA LEU A 309 16.72 -6.59 7.87
C LEU A 309 17.33 -5.73 6.77
N GLY A 310 16.78 -4.56 6.48
CA GLY A 310 17.15 -3.78 5.29
C GLY A 310 16.81 -4.49 3.96
N VAL A 311 16.02 -5.58 4.02
CA VAL A 311 15.56 -6.38 2.88
C VAL A 311 14.04 -6.46 2.92
N PRO A 312 13.34 -6.18 1.79
CA PRO A 312 11.88 -6.19 1.76
C PRO A 312 11.35 -7.63 1.66
N ILE A 313 10.82 -8.18 2.75
CA ILE A 313 10.34 -9.57 2.83
C ILE A 313 8.82 -9.70 3.03
N SER A 314 8.09 -8.59 3.04
CA SER A 314 6.62 -8.59 3.09
C SER A 314 6.03 -8.00 1.82
N GLY A 315 4.75 -8.30 1.54
CA GLY A 315 4.05 -7.71 0.39
C GLY A 315 4.01 -6.18 0.42
N VAL A 316 3.97 -5.57 1.61
CA VAL A 316 4.00 -4.11 1.78
C VAL A 316 5.40 -3.55 1.56
N SER A 317 6.43 -4.24 2.07
CA SER A 317 7.81 -3.77 1.94
C SER A 317 8.37 -3.89 0.52
N VAL A 318 7.98 -4.92 -0.24
CA VAL A 318 8.40 -5.06 -1.65
C VAL A 318 7.64 -4.15 -2.59
N GLY A 319 6.38 -3.82 -2.29
CA GLY A 319 5.51 -2.96 -3.09
C GLY A 319 5.57 -1.49 -2.65
N PRO A 320 4.57 -1.01 -1.88
CA PRO A 320 4.45 0.41 -1.54
C PRO A 320 5.69 1.02 -0.89
N ALA A 321 6.38 0.27 -0.03
CA ALA A 321 7.61 0.70 0.65
C ALA A 321 8.90 0.35 -0.10
N GLY A 322 8.80 -0.29 -1.27
CA GLY A 322 9.95 -0.70 -2.07
C GLY A 322 11.03 0.37 -2.26
N PRO A 323 10.68 1.63 -2.56
CA PRO A 323 11.65 2.71 -2.71
C PRO A 323 12.52 2.96 -1.47
N LEU A 324 12.07 2.64 -0.26
CA LEU A 324 12.87 2.77 0.96
C LEU A 324 14.03 1.77 1.02
N PHE A 325 13.92 0.66 0.29
CA PHE A 325 14.91 -0.41 0.21
C PHE A 325 15.76 -0.35 -1.05
N ASN A 326 15.16 0.09 -2.15
CA ASN A 326 15.83 0.19 -3.45
C ASN A 326 15.17 1.30 -4.28
N ALA A 327 15.91 2.36 -4.54
CA ALA A 327 15.45 3.54 -5.27
C ALA A 327 16.49 3.97 -6.29
N GLY A 328 16.62 3.19 -7.36
CA GLY A 328 17.51 3.48 -8.47
C GLY A 328 18.97 3.67 -8.06
N SER A 329 19.52 4.84 -8.35
CA SER A 329 20.90 5.20 -8.05
C SER A 329 21.12 5.67 -6.60
N VAL A 330 20.03 6.02 -5.87
CA VAL A 330 20.15 6.61 -4.52
C VAL A 330 20.19 5.53 -3.45
N TYR A 331 19.25 4.59 -3.49
CA TYR A 331 19.20 3.47 -2.53
C TYR A 331 19.43 2.14 -3.23
N THR A 332 20.35 1.35 -2.72
CA THR A 332 20.69 0.01 -3.19
C THR A 332 20.46 -1.03 -2.09
N LYS A 333 20.54 -2.31 -2.41
CA LYS A 333 20.44 -3.40 -1.41
C LYS A 333 21.44 -3.25 -0.26
N GLN A 334 22.65 -2.72 -0.52
CA GLN A 334 23.72 -2.52 0.45
C GLN A 334 23.73 -1.14 1.10
N HIS A 335 23.01 -0.18 0.53
CA HIS A 335 22.98 1.21 0.99
C HIS A 335 21.57 1.78 0.84
N ASN A 336 20.73 1.50 1.80
CA ASN A 336 19.34 1.95 1.83
C ASN A 336 19.00 2.59 3.19
N LEU A 337 17.75 2.89 3.42
CA LEU A 337 17.32 3.60 4.60
C LEU A 337 17.71 2.89 5.92
N HIS A 338 17.76 1.54 5.91
CA HIS A 338 18.23 0.74 7.05
C HIS A 338 19.67 1.06 7.47
N HIS A 339 20.54 1.38 6.51
CA HIS A 339 21.95 1.69 6.76
C HIS A 339 22.19 3.18 7.07
N LEU A 340 21.22 4.05 6.74
CA LEU A 340 21.33 5.49 6.87
C LEU A 340 20.76 6.05 8.17
N LEU A 341 19.91 5.26 8.84
CA LEU A 341 19.30 5.66 10.12
C LEU A 341 19.68 4.65 11.21
N ASP A 342 20.00 5.16 12.37
CA ASP A 342 20.18 4.37 13.59
C ASP A 342 18.81 4.00 14.22
N LEU A 343 18.79 3.06 15.15
CA LEU A 343 17.57 2.62 15.82
C LEU A 343 16.82 3.76 16.53
N PRO A 344 17.47 4.67 17.29
CA PRO A 344 16.79 5.85 17.85
C PRO A 344 16.17 6.73 16.77
N GLY A 345 16.87 6.98 15.67
CA GLY A 345 16.38 7.76 14.53
C GLY A 345 15.14 7.13 13.91
N PHE A 346 15.12 5.80 13.74
CA PHE A 346 13.91 5.07 13.30
C PHE A 346 12.76 5.24 14.28
N ILE A 347 12.98 5.00 15.58
CA ILE A 347 11.93 5.07 16.60
C ILE A 347 11.32 6.48 16.63
N ILE A 348 12.15 7.50 16.69
CA ILE A 348 11.69 8.89 16.77
C ILE A 348 10.91 9.26 15.50
N THR A 349 11.48 8.96 14.32
CA THR A 349 10.87 9.37 13.03
C THR A 349 9.55 8.66 12.80
N VAL A 350 9.48 7.36 13.00
CA VAL A 350 8.25 6.56 12.83
C VAL A 350 7.18 7.00 13.84
N THR A 351 7.57 7.15 15.10
CA THR A 351 6.62 7.51 16.17
C THR A 351 6.04 8.90 15.94
N ILE A 352 6.88 9.91 15.67
CA ILE A 352 6.40 11.27 15.42
C ILE A 352 5.55 11.32 14.14
N GLY A 353 6.02 10.70 13.04
CA GLY A 353 5.29 10.66 11.77
C GLY A 353 3.91 10.01 11.91
N ALA A 354 3.86 8.85 12.55
CA ALA A 354 2.60 8.11 12.72
C ALA A 354 1.64 8.81 13.68
N LEU A 355 2.10 9.27 14.85
CA LEU A 355 1.24 9.91 15.84
C LEU A 355 0.68 11.24 15.32
N ALA A 356 1.52 12.06 14.67
CA ALA A 356 1.07 13.31 14.07
C ALA A 356 0.03 13.03 12.96
N ALA A 357 0.31 12.05 12.08
CA ALA A 357 -0.63 11.68 11.03
C ALA A 357 -1.95 11.17 11.61
N VAL A 358 -1.93 10.25 12.60
CA VAL A 358 -3.15 9.76 13.26
C VAL A 358 -3.95 10.92 13.86
N ALA A 359 -3.30 11.82 14.59
CA ALA A 359 -4.00 12.92 15.26
C ALA A 359 -4.68 13.84 14.23
N ILE A 360 -3.98 14.22 13.17
CA ILE A 360 -4.51 15.12 12.15
C ILE A 360 -5.62 14.41 11.35
N THR A 361 -5.36 13.19 10.88
CA THR A 361 -6.33 12.45 10.05
C THR A 361 -7.57 12.04 10.84
N TYR A 362 -7.43 11.74 12.13
CA TYR A 362 -8.56 11.51 13.03
C TYR A 362 -9.51 12.70 13.03
N VAL A 363 -8.98 13.91 13.23
CA VAL A 363 -9.79 15.15 13.23
C VAL A 363 -10.43 15.37 11.87
N ILE A 364 -9.67 15.19 10.77
CA ILE A 364 -10.19 15.33 9.40
C ILE A 364 -11.33 14.33 9.16
N ALA A 365 -11.12 13.06 9.48
CA ALA A 365 -12.11 12.00 9.26
C ALA A 365 -13.39 12.25 10.06
N VAL A 366 -13.28 12.61 11.33
CA VAL A 366 -14.44 12.83 12.21
C VAL A 366 -15.21 14.10 11.86
N ARG A 367 -14.52 15.16 11.39
CA ARG A 367 -15.14 16.49 11.23
C ARG A 367 -15.48 16.85 9.80
N TRP A 368 -14.64 16.46 8.82
CA TRP A 368 -14.74 16.96 7.44
C TRP A 368 -14.90 15.87 6.38
N SER A 369 -15.00 14.60 6.76
CA SER A 369 -15.07 13.50 5.80
C SER A 369 -16.18 13.66 4.74
N SER A 370 -17.40 14.06 5.16
CA SER A 370 -18.52 14.23 4.24
C SER A 370 -18.30 15.37 3.26
N GLN A 371 -17.73 16.50 3.73
CA GLN A 371 -17.46 17.66 2.86
C GLN A 371 -16.37 17.33 1.82
N ILE A 372 -15.29 16.66 2.27
CA ILE A 372 -14.18 16.28 1.38
C ILE A 372 -14.66 15.26 0.36
N THR A 373 -15.41 14.22 0.79
CA THR A 373 -15.96 13.22 -0.15
C THR A 373 -16.85 13.89 -1.20
N TYR A 374 -17.75 14.78 -0.77
CA TYR A 374 -18.60 15.53 -1.71
C TYR A 374 -17.79 16.35 -2.70
N PHE A 375 -16.77 17.06 -2.23
CA PHE A 375 -15.89 17.86 -3.09
C PHE A 375 -15.13 17.00 -4.09
N VAL A 376 -14.47 15.93 -3.60
CA VAL A 376 -13.65 15.04 -4.44
C VAL A 376 -14.51 14.36 -5.50
N MET A 377 -15.62 13.73 -5.11
CA MET A 377 -16.48 13.00 -6.04
C MET A 377 -17.16 13.89 -7.07
N ARG A 378 -17.38 15.16 -6.75
CA ARG A 378 -18.03 16.11 -7.66
C ARG A 378 -17.05 16.82 -8.59
N ARG A 379 -15.83 17.08 -8.14
CA ARG A 379 -14.88 17.98 -8.83
C ARG A 379 -13.69 17.28 -9.43
N ILE A 380 -13.32 16.11 -8.93
CA ILE A 380 -12.11 15.42 -9.36
C ILE A 380 -12.52 14.23 -10.25
N PRO A 381 -12.26 14.28 -11.57
CA PRO A 381 -12.50 13.14 -12.44
C PRO A 381 -11.45 12.08 -12.18
N HIS A 382 -11.91 10.87 -11.88
CA HIS A 382 -11.05 9.71 -11.53
C HIS A 382 -10.04 9.41 -12.64
N GLU A 383 -10.48 9.41 -13.89
CA GLU A 383 -9.66 9.11 -15.07
C GLU A 383 -8.52 10.12 -15.25
N ALA A 384 -8.76 11.40 -14.95
CA ALA A 384 -7.71 12.42 -15.03
C ALA A 384 -6.64 12.22 -13.98
N VAL A 385 -7.02 11.78 -12.76
CA VAL A 385 -6.05 11.46 -11.70
C VAL A 385 -5.20 10.26 -12.09
N LEU A 386 -5.82 9.19 -12.61
CA LEU A 386 -5.07 8.03 -13.09
C LEU A 386 -4.12 8.41 -14.23
N ALA A 387 -4.56 9.23 -15.18
CA ALA A 387 -3.71 9.69 -16.28
C ALA A 387 -2.52 10.53 -15.78
N LEU A 388 -2.75 11.44 -14.84
CA LEU A 388 -1.68 12.22 -14.22
C LEU A 388 -0.68 11.34 -13.46
N PHE A 389 -1.15 10.31 -12.74
CA PHE A 389 -0.27 9.36 -12.05
C PHE A 389 0.58 8.56 -13.04
N VAL A 390 -0.02 8.03 -14.09
CA VAL A 390 0.74 7.29 -15.12
C VAL A 390 1.77 8.21 -15.79
N ALA A 391 1.37 9.43 -16.17
CA ALA A 391 2.30 10.40 -16.75
C ALA A 391 3.46 10.74 -15.78
N PHE A 392 3.15 10.93 -14.50
CA PHE A 392 4.14 11.17 -13.46
C PHE A 392 5.14 10.00 -13.32
N VAL A 393 4.65 8.76 -13.34
CA VAL A 393 5.50 7.56 -13.26
C VAL A 393 6.38 7.41 -14.49
N LEU A 394 5.85 7.69 -15.68
CA LEU A 394 6.67 7.66 -16.91
C LEU A 394 7.77 8.74 -16.87
N LEU A 395 7.45 9.92 -16.34
CA LEU A 395 8.44 10.98 -16.13
C LEU A 395 9.52 10.55 -15.12
N LEU A 396 9.14 9.94 -14.00
CA LEU A 396 10.09 9.41 -13.01
C LEU A 396 11.01 8.35 -13.62
N ALA A 397 10.46 7.42 -14.40
CA ALA A 397 11.25 6.41 -15.08
C ALA A 397 12.25 7.01 -16.08
N TYR A 398 11.87 8.10 -16.75
CA TYR A 398 12.74 8.82 -17.65
C TYR A 398 13.88 9.53 -16.91
N ILE A 399 13.60 10.17 -15.78
CA ILE A 399 14.57 10.96 -14.99
C ILE A 399 15.55 10.06 -14.21
N ASP A 400 15.07 8.90 -13.69
CA ASP A 400 15.90 7.96 -12.90
C ASP A 400 17.05 7.34 -13.73
N ALA A 401 16.95 7.40 -15.05
CA ALA A 401 17.99 6.91 -15.95
C ALA A 401 18.95 8.01 -16.35
N ASP A 402 20.22 7.64 -16.57
CA ASP A 402 21.09 8.47 -17.40
C ASP A 402 20.35 8.82 -18.70
N GLN A 403 20.43 10.07 -19.15
CA GLN A 403 19.64 10.62 -20.27
C GLN A 403 19.57 9.72 -21.52
N LYS A 404 20.58 8.87 -21.76
CA LYS A 404 20.64 7.91 -22.86
C LYS A 404 19.70 6.70 -22.68
N ALA A 405 19.36 6.34 -21.45
CA ALA A 405 18.52 5.18 -21.13
C ALA A 405 17.05 5.57 -20.78
N GLY A 406 16.74 6.87 -20.72
CA GLY A 406 15.42 7.34 -20.29
C GLY A 406 14.25 6.77 -21.08
N LEU A 407 14.36 6.72 -22.43
CA LEU A 407 13.32 6.11 -23.26
C LEU A 407 13.23 4.58 -23.07
N ALA A 408 14.35 3.89 -22.88
CA ALA A 408 14.34 2.45 -22.59
C ALA A 408 13.60 2.15 -21.28
N ASN A 409 13.80 3.00 -20.26
CA ASN A 409 13.07 2.90 -18.99
C ASN A 409 11.57 3.14 -19.16
N VAL A 410 11.17 4.14 -19.95
CA VAL A 410 9.74 4.38 -20.28
C VAL A 410 9.14 3.15 -20.98
N PHE A 411 9.81 2.58 -21.97
CA PHE A 411 9.38 1.34 -22.61
C PHE A 411 9.32 0.17 -21.62
N GLY A 412 10.28 0.06 -20.70
CA GLY A 412 10.28 -0.93 -19.64
C GLY A 412 9.04 -0.82 -18.74
N VAL A 413 8.68 0.40 -18.34
CA VAL A 413 7.45 0.66 -17.57
C VAL A 413 6.20 0.22 -18.34
N LEU A 414 6.09 0.57 -19.61
CA LEU A 414 4.93 0.23 -20.43
C LEU A 414 4.82 -1.28 -20.63
N LEU A 415 5.90 -1.95 -21.02
CA LEU A 415 5.90 -3.38 -21.30
C LEU A 415 5.63 -4.21 -20.05
N VAL A 416 6.35 -3.93 -18.96
CA VAL A 416 6.13 -4.59 -17.68
C VAL A 416 4.76 -4.22 -17.10
N GLY A 417 4.32 -2.97 -17.26
CA GLY A 417 3.01 -2.50 -16.82
C GLY A 417 1.86 -3.24 -17.49
N ILE A 418 1.92 -3.46 -18.78
CA ILE A 418 0.91 -4.24 -19.52
C ILE A 418 0.92 -5.70 -19.07
N ALA A 419 2.10 -6.33 -19.01
CA ALA A 419 2.22 -7.74 -18.61
C ALA A 419 1.76 -7.96 -17.17
N CYS A 420 2.33 -7.23 -16.21
CA CYS A 420 2.04 -7.38 -14.79
C CYS A 420 0.63 -6.87 -14.43
N GLY A 421 0.16 -5.80 -15.08
CA GLY A 421 -1.22 -5.33 -14.92
C GLY A 421 -2.24 -6.35 -15.40
N SER A 422 -1.99 -7.04 -16.52
CA SER A 422 -2.83 -8.12 -17.01
C SER A 422 -2.87 -9.30 -16.02
N LEU A 423 -1.72 -9.71 -15.51
CA LEU A 423 -1.63 -10.74 -14.47
C LEU A 423 -2.36 -10.34 -13.18
N ASN A 424 -2.25 -9.07 -12.78
CA ASN A 424 -2.95 -8.56 -11.61
C ASN A 424 -4.48 -8.65 -11.77
N ARG A 425 -5.03 -8.30 -12.93
CA ARG A 425 -6.46 -8.47 -13.25
C ARG A 425 -6.91 -9.93 -13.23
N LEU A 426 -6.02 -10.85 -13.53
CA LEU A 426 -6.27 -12.29 -13.46
C LEU A 426 -6.09 -12.87 -12.04
N GLY A 427 -5.76 -12.03 -11.05
CA GLY A 427 -5.67 -12.40 -9.64
C GLY A 427 -4.26 -12.68 -9.13
N VAL A 428 -3.21 -12.41 -9.91
CA VAL A 428 -1.82 -12.46 -9.44
C VAL A 428 -1.52 -11.19 -8.64
N SER A 429 -1.24 -11.33 -7.35
CA SER A 429 -1.04 -10.19 -6.47
C SER A 429 0.27 -9.43 -6.75
N TYR A 430 0.30 -8.14 -6.41
CA TYR A 430 1.52 -7.33 -6.45
C TYR A 430 2.68 -7.95 -5.67
N GLY A 431 2.40 -8.55 -4.50
CA GLY A 431 3.43 -9.19 -3.69
C GLY A 431 4.17 -10.29 -4.45
N VAL A 432 3.45 -11.13 -5.22
CA VAL A 432 4.05 -12.17 -6.08
C VAL A 432 4.91 -11.51 -7.16
N GLN A 433 4.40 -10.48 -7.83
CA GLN A 433 5.10 -9.79 -8.93
C GLN A 433 6.39 -9.11 -8.45
N PHE A 434 6.34 -8.38 -7.34
CA PHE A 434 7.52 -7.72 -6.78
C PHE A 434 8.52 -8.71 -6.21
N MET A 435 8.08 -9.75 -5.50
CA MET A 435 9.00 -10.77 -5.01
C MET A 435 9.67 -11.51 -6.17
N SER A 436 8.95 -11.77 -7.26
CA SER A 436 9.53 -12.33 -8.49
C SER A 436 10.58 -11.39 -9.12
N LEU A 437 10.35 -10.07 -9.10
CA LEU A 437 11.32 -9.09 -9.57
C LEU A 437 12.62 -9.14 -8.73
N TYR A 438 12.48 -9.11 -7.41
CA TYR A 438 13.63 -9.11 -6.50
C TYR A 438 14.37 -10.46 -6.46
N ALA A 439 13.64 -11.59 -6.61
CA ALA A 439 14.22 -12.93 -6.66
C ALA A 439 14.72 -13.34 -8.06
N ALA A 440 14.42 -12.57 -9.12
CA ALA A 440 14.73 -12.93 -10.49
C ALA A 440 16.19 -13.32 -10.73
N PRO A 441 17.22 -12.62 -10.20
CA PRO A 441 18.60 -13.02 -10.39
C PRO A 441 18.89 -14.42 -9.83
N GLY A 442 18.41 -14.74 -8.63
CA GLY A 442 18.58 -16.05 -8.00
C GLY A 442 17.83 -17.16 -8.73
N ILE A 443 16.59 -16.91 -9.17
CA ILE A 443 15.79 -17.87 -9.94
C ILE A 443 16.49 -18.23 -11.27
N VAL A 444 16.93 -17.22 -12.02
CA VAL A 444 17.58 -17.46 -13.32
C VAL A 444 18.93 -18.13 -13.15
N LYS A 445 19.71 -17.78 -12.11
CA LYS A 445 20.96 -18.48 -11.78
C LYS A 445 20.73 -19.96 -11.44
N ALA A 446 19.69 -20.26 -10.66
CA ALA A 446 19.32 -21.65 -10.34
C ALA A 446 18.91 -22.44 -11.59
N LEU A 447 18.15 -21.84 -12.51
CA LEU A 447 17.79 -22.47 -13.78
C LEU A 447 19.01 -22.73 -14.67
N ALA A 448 19.94 -21.77 -14.77
CA ALA A 448 21.17 -21.93 -15.55
C ALA A 448 22.09 -23.02 -14.97
N ALA A 449 21.99 -23.31 -13.68
CA ALA A 449 22.75 -24.41 -13.06
C ALA A 449 22.12 -25.81 -13.30
N LEU A 450 20.85 -25.87 -13.74
CA LEU A 450 20.13 -27.10 -14.07
C LEU A 450 20.18 -27.44 -15.57
N ALA A 451 20.57 -26.47 -16.41
CA ALA A 451 20.73 -26.62 -17.86
C ALA A 451 22.18 -27.00 -18.23
#